data_2e8f99d8022c54bb26ca6b703ab214e4
#
_entry.id   2e8f99d8022c54bb26ca6b703ab214e4
#
_cell.length_a   1.000
_cell.length_b   1.000
_cell.length_c   1.000
_cell.angle_alpha   90.00
_cell.angle_beta   90.00
_cell.angle_gamma   90.00
#
_symmetry.space_group_name_H-M   'P 1'
#
loop_
_entity.id
_entity.type
_entity.pdbx_description
1 polymer ?
#
loop_
_entity_poly.entity_id
_entity_poly.type
_entity_poly.pdbx_seq_one_letter_code
_entity_poly.pdbx_strand_id
1 'polypeptide(L)'
;WMMDLIADKIYNPRLHRQEVFFDDKWNSIIDLHSYGHDIETAWLVDRSVEVIGEKAYADKMTPITLDLARQVYEVAFDGHSMANECDKGVVDTNRVWWVQAETVVGFLNAASKCGKSTIEGQKYLKAADAEWEFIKKYVIDHRDGYEAGREWYWLVNEDGRPYTDRPIVEPWKCPYHNGRMCMEVMKRC
;
A
#
# COMPACT_ATOMS: atom_id res chain seq x y z
N TRP A 1 -17.74 10.69 10.81
CA TRP A 1 -17.24 11.81 9.97
C TRP A 1 -16.08 11.41 9.05
N MET A 2 -14.94 10.90 9.57
CA MET A 2 -13.80 10.54 8.70
C MET A 2 -14.16 9.44 7.68
N MET A 3 -14.80 8.37 8.13
CA MET A 3 -15.26 7.29 7.25
C MET A 3 -16.23 7.78 6.17
N ASP A 4 -17.13 8.69 6.54
CA ASP A 4 -18.08 9.28 5.58
C ASP A 4 -17.35 10.16 4.57
N LEU A 5 -16.37 10.95 5.01
CA LEU A 5 -15.55 11.75 4.12
C LEU A 5 -14.81 10.89 3.08
N ILE A 6 -14.19 9.80 3.53
CA ILE A 6 -13.49 8.86 2.63
C ILE A 6 -14.47 8.26 1.63
N ALA A 7 -15.62 7.75 2.10
CA ALA A 7 -16.58 7.08 1.23
C ALA A 7 -17.28 8.04 0.26
N ASP A 8 -17.59 9.26 0.69
CA ASP A 8 -18.49 10.15 -0.05
C ASP A 8 -17.74 11.20 -0.88
N LYS A 9 -16.42 11.44 -0.60
CA LYS A 9 -15.64 12.51 -1.23
C LYS A 9 -14.30 12.05 -1.81
N ILE A 10 -13.60 11.14 -1.12
CA ILE A 10 -12.25 10.74 -1.51
C ILE A 10 -12.27 9.53 -2.43
N TYR A 11 -13.04 8.50 -2.10
CA TYR A 11 -13.17 7.32 -2.95
C TYR A 11 -13.98 7.62 -4.21
N ASN A 12 -13.41 7.28 -5.37
CA ASN A 12 -14.05 7.41 -6.67
C ASN A 12 -14.48 6.01 -7.18
N PRO A 13 -15.78 5.67 -7.09
CA PRO A 13 -16.27 4.35 -7.48
C PRO A 13 -16.26 4.09 -9.00
N ARG A 14 -16.04 5.12 -9.83
CA ARG A 14 -15.91 4.95 -11.29
C ARG A 14 -14.50 4.59 -11.71
N LEU A 15 -13.52 5.08 -10.96
CA LEU A 15 -12.09 4.84 -11.20
C LEU A 15 -11.53 3.77 -10.27
N HIS A 16 -12.31 3.29 -9.30
CA HIS A 16 -11.93 2.29 -8.30
C HIS A 16 -10.66 2.70 -7.53
N ARG A 17 -10.52 3.99 -7.21
CA ARG A 17 -9.35 4.55 -6.54
C ARG A 17 -9.73 5.71 -5.63
N GLN A 18 -8.79 6.16 -4.82
CA GLN A 18 -8.90 7.46 -4.17
C GLN A 18 -8.49 8.57 -5.12
N GLU A 19 -9.13 9.72 -4.99
CA GLU A 19 -8.60 10.98 -5.49
C GLU A 19 -7.66 11.57 -4.44
N VAL A 20 -6.60 12.25 -4.86
CA VAL A 20 -5.47 12.59 -3.96
C VAL A 20 -5.46 14.07 -3.60
N PHE A 21 -5.79 14.94 -4.54
CA PHE A 21 -5.78 16.40 -4.35
C PHE A 21 -7.10 17.03 -4.74
N PHE A 22 -7.58 17.95 -3.91
CA PHE A 22 -8.89 18.56 -4.07
C PHE A 22 -8.81 20.08 -3.97
N ASP A 23 -9.73 20.75 -4.62
CA ASP A 23 -10.04 22.15 -4.35
C ASP A 23 -10.92 22.29 -3.08
N ASP A 24 -11.27 23.53 -2.73
CA ASP A 24 -12.12 23.87 -1.58
C ASP A 24 -13.57 23.37 -1.71
N LYS A 25 -13.97 22.88 -2.89
CA LYS A 25 -15.28 22.31 -3.19
C LYS A 25 -15.27 20.79 -3.33
N TRP A 26 -14.16 20.14 -3.02
CA TRP A 26 -13.96 18.70 -3.16
C TRP A 26 -13.95 18.22 -4.61
N ASN A 27 -13.60 19.05 -5.58
CA ASN A 27 -13.32 18.58 -6.93
C ASN A 27 -11.88 18.08 -6.98
N SER A 28 -11.67 16.89 -7.54
CA SER A 28 -10.30 16.39 -7.82
C SER A 28 -9.63 17.32 -8.85
N ILE A 29 -8.40 17.75 -8.56
CA ILE A 29 -7.66 18.72 -9.38
C ILE A 29 -6.49 18.12 -10.16
N ILE A 30 -6.19 16.84 -9.95
CA ILE A 30 -5.18 16.11 -10.70
C ILE A 30 -5.67 14.73 -11.07
N ASP A 31 -5.15 14.18 -12.17
CA ASP A 31 -5.37 12.78 -12.55
C ASP A 31 -4.17 11.95 -12.10
N LEU A 32 -4.20 11.56 -10.82
CA LEU A 32 -3.16 10.75 -10.19
C LEU A 32 -3.79 9.54 -9.49
N HIS A 33 -3.34 8.34 -9.83
CA HIS A 33 -3.62 7.12 -9.10
C HIS A 33 -2.41 6.73 -8.26
N SER A 34 -2.42 7.05 -6.99
CA SER A 34 -1.36 6.69 -6.06
C SER A 34 -1.61 5.32 -5.46
N TYR A 35 -0.95 4.31 -6.00
CA TYR A 35 -1.15 2.91 -5.62
C TYR A 35 -0.82 2.65 -4.15
N GLY A 36 0.24 3.29 -3.66
CA GLY A 36 0.64 3.21 -2.25
C GLY A 36 -0.42 3.75 -1.30
N HIS A 37 -1.01 4.91 -1.62
CA HIS A 37 -2.07 5.48 -0.76
C HIS A 37 -3.35 4.64 -0.80
N ASP A 38 -3.71 4.05 -1.94
CA ASP A 38 -4.89 3.20 -2.03
C ASP A 38 -4.75 1.96 -1.15
N ILE A 39 -3.61 1.27 -1.24
CA ILE A 39 -3.39 0.07 -0.43
C ILE A 39 -3.21 0.39 1.06
N GLU A 40 -2.57 1.52 1.40
CA GLU A 40 -2.45 2.00 2.78
C GLU A 40 -3.84 2.35 3.36
N THR A 41 -4.64 3.10 2.64
CA THR A 41 -6.01 3.45 3.06
C THR A 41 -6.86 2.20 3.25
N ALA A 42 -6.75 1.22 2.37
CA ALA A 42 -7.52 -0.02 2.47
C ALA A 42 -7.37 -0.67 3.85
N TRP A 43 -6.15 -0.82 4.37
CA TRP A 43 -5.96 -1.47 5.66
C TRP A 43 -6.12 -0.52 6.87
N LEU A 44 -5.76 0.77 6.74
CA LEU A 44 -5.93 1.75 7.82
C LEU A 44 -7.41 2.01 8.11
N VAL A 45 -8.23 2.11 7.08
CA VAL A 45 -9.69 2.27 7.23
C VAL A 45 -10.30 1.05 7.88
N ASP A 46 -9.94 -0.16 7.43
CA ASP A 46 -10.41 -1.39 8.07
C ASP A 46 -10.02 -1.44 9.55
N ARG A 47 -8.79 -1.06 9.87
CA ARG A 47 -8.33 -0.99 11.26
C ARG A 47 -9.11 0.05 12.07
N SER A 48 -9.41 1.20 11.48
CA SER A 48 -10.21 2.26 12.11
C SER A 48 -11.63 1.79 12.39
N VAL A 49 -12.24 1.08 11.44
CA VAL A 49 -13.58 0.49 11.60
C VAL A 49 -13.60 -0.55 12.74
N GLU A 50 -12.57 -1.38 12.86
CA GLU A 50 -12.44 -2.33 13.97
C GLU A 50 -12.38 -1.62 15.33
N VAL A 51 -11.64 -0.50 15.41
CA VAL A 51 -11.54 0.30 16.65
C VAL A 51 -12.85 1.00 16.99
N ILE A 52 -13.58 1.50 15.98
CA ILE A 52 -14.90 2.13 16.16
C ILE A 52 -15.90 1.07 16.67
N GLY A 53 -15.85 -0.15 16.17
CA GLY A 53 -16.70 -1.26 16.60
C GLY A 53 -18.16 -1.16 16.15
N GLU A 54 -18.50 -0.23 15.25
CA GLU A 54 -19.85 -0.06 14.74
C GLU A 54 -20.06 -0.81 13.43
N LYS A 55 -21.00 -1.75 13.43
CA LYS A 55 -21.32 -2.58 12.25
C LYS A 55 -21.67 -1.75 11.01
N ALA A 56 -22.35 -0.64 11.17
CA ALA A 56 -22.73 0.23 10.06
C ALA A 56 -21.52 0.75 9.28
N TYR A 57 -20.42 1.08 9.99
CA TYR A 57 -19.17 1.48 9.33
C TYR A 57 -18.47 0.29 8.67
N ALA A 58 -18.51 -0.88 9.27
CA ALA A 58 -17.98 -2.09 8.64
C ALA A 58 -18.71 -2.39 7.32
N ASP A 59 -20.04 -2.37 7.35
CA ASP A 59 -20.87 -2.61 6.16
C ASP A 59 -20.64 -1.56 5.05
N LYS A 60 -20.38 -0.29 5.43
CA LYS A 60 -20.11 0.80 4.48
C LYS A 60 -18.70 0.73 3.89
N MET A 61 -17.68 0.49 4.73
CA MET A 61 -16.28 0.67 4.33
C MET A 61 -15.64 -0.58 3.74
N THR A 62 -16.00 -1.79 4.20
CA THR A 62 -15.40 -3.03 3.70
C THR A 62 -15.49 -3.20 2.17
N PRO A 63 -16.61 -2.89 1.49
CA PRO A 63 -16.63 -2.93 0.02
C PRO A 63 -15.63 -1.98 -0.64
N ILE A 64 -15.43 -0.79 -0.06
CA ILE A 64 -14.50 0.23 -0.56
C ILE A 64 -13.06 -0.23 -0.37
N THR A 65 -12.70 -0.69 0.83
CA THR A 65 -11.34 -1.12 1.14
C THR A 65 -10.91 -2.34 0.32
N LEU A 66 -11.83 -3.29 0.10
CA LEU A 66 -11.58 -4.43 -0.78
C LEU A 66 -11.47 -4.02 -2.25
N ASP A 67 -12.25 -3.04 -2.69
CA ASP A 67 -12.17 -2.52 -4.06
C ASP A 67 -10.83 -1.82 -4.32
N LEU A 68 -10.35 -0.98 -3.39
CA LEU A 68 -9.03 -0.36 -3.47
C LEU A 68 -7.91 -1.42 -3.55
N ALA A 69 -7.93 -2.41 -2.65
CA ALA A 69 -6.94 -3.48 -2.66
C ALA A 69 -6.96 -4.32 -3.94
N ARG A 70 -8.17 -4.62 -4.46
CA ARG A 70 -8.33 -5.34 -5.72
C ARG A 70 -7.80 -4.53 -6.90
N GLN A 71 -8.15 -3.26 -6.97
CA GLN A 71 -7.73 -2.40 -8.09
C GLN A 71 -6.20 -2.30 -8.18
N VAL A 72 -5.52 -2.01 -7.08
CA VAL A 72 -4.04 -1.92 -7.12
C VAL A 72 -3.39 -3.28 -7.41
N TYR A 73 -3.98 -4.39 -6.95
CA TYR A 73 -3.52 -5.72 -7.33
C TYR A 73 -3.60 -5.95 -8.85
N GLU A 74 -4.67 -5.50 -9.48
CA GLU A 74 -4.93 -5.74 -10.91
C GLU A 74 -4.12 -4.83 -11.83
N VAL A 75 -3.88 -3.56 -11.42
CA VAL A 75 -3.27 -2.55 -12.31
C VAL A 75 -1.83 -2.20 -11.99
N ALA A 76 -1.34 -2.53 -10.79
CA ALA A 76 -0.05 -2.05 -10.31
C ALA A 76 0.89 -3.14 -9.78
N PHE A 77 0.35 -4.29 -9.37
CA PHE A 77 1.15 -5.41 -8.88
C PHE A 77 1.53 -6.34 -10.03
N ASP A 78 2.82 -6.51 -10.29
CA ASP A 78 3.34 -7.29 -11.42
C ASP A 78 3.52 -8.79 -11.13
N GLY A 79 3.07 -9.23 -9.94
CA GLY A 79 3.28 -10.59 -9.44
C GLY A 79 4.49 -10.72 -8.50
N HIS A 80 5.30 -9.68 -8.37
CA HIS A 80 6.46 -9.64 -7.50
C HIS A 80 6.47 -8.39 -6.60
N SER A 81 6.07 -7.24 -7.11
CA SER A 81 6.17 -5.96 -6.43
C SER A 81 5.20 -4.92 -6.98
N MET A 82 4.94 -3.88 -6.18
CA MET A 82 3.99 -2.82 -6.50
C MET A 82 4.68 -1.64 -7.21
N ALA A 83 4.15 -1.19 -8.35
CA ALA A 83 4.51 0.07 -8.98
C ALA A 83 4.17 1.26 -8.07
N ASN A 84 4.79 2.42 -8.31
CA ASN A 84 4.60 3.60 -7.45
C ASN A 84 3.22 4.26 -7.65
N GLU A 85 2.95 4.73 -8.85
CA GLU A 85 1.74 5.52 -9.14
C GLU A 85 1.50 5.61 -10.65
N CYS A 86 0.34 6.15 -11.06
CA CYS A 86 0.04 6.48 -12.44
C CYS A 86 -0.41 7.94 -12.51
N ASP A 87 0.39 8.80 -13.14
CA ASP A 87 0.07 10.21 -13.40
C ASP A 87 -0.38 10.38 -14.84
N LYS A 88 -1.62 10.81 -15.05
CA LYS A 88 -2.22 11.06 -16.39
C LYS A 88 -2.02 9.91 -17.37
N GLY A 89 -2.20 8.68 -16.88
CA GLY A 89 -2.06 7.47 -17.68
C GLY A 89 -0.61 6.97 -17.87
N VAL A 90 0.39 7.64 -17.29
CA VAL A 90 1.80 7.21 -17.31
C VAL A 90 2.15 6.54 -15.99
N VAL A 91 2.50 5.27 -16.04
CA VAL A 91 2.86 4.50 -14.84
C VAL A 91 4.32 4.75 -14.46
N ASP A 92 4.57 5.18 -13.23
CA ASP A 92 5.89 5.14 -12.61
C ASP A 92 6.13 3.73 -12.06
N THR A 93 6.97 2.97 -12.78
CA THR A 93 7.31 1.59 -12.43
C THR A 93 8.38 1.46 -11.36
N ASN A 94 8.87 2.53 -10.77
CA ASN A 94 9.79 2.47 -9.63
C ASN A 94 9.11 1.81 -8.41
N ARG A 95 9.92 1.19 -7.58
CA ARG A 95 9.51 0.53 -6.33
C ARG A 95 9.96 1.39 -5.16
N VAL A 96 9.10 2.29 -4.73
CA VAL A 96 9.35 3.21 -3.62
C VAL A 96 9.15 2.46 -2.29
N TRP A 97 10.07 2.59 -1.35
CA TRP A 97 10.13 1.79 -0.11
C TRP A 97 8.81 1.69 0.68
N TRP A 98 8.14 2.85 0.84
CA TRP A 98 6.91 2.89 1.63
C TRP A 98 5.74 2.20 0.93
N VAL A 99 5.66 2.33 -0.39
CA VAL A 99 4.65 1.64 -1.21
C VAL A 99 4.78 0.13 -1.02
N GLN A 100 6.01 -0.40 -1.07
CA GLN A 100 6.25 -1.83 -0.88
C GLN A 100 5.86 -2.28 0.55
N ALA A 101 6.20 -1.49 1.57
CA ALA A 101 5.82 -1.77 2.95
C ALA A 101 4.30 -1.81 3.14
N GLU A 102 3.60 -0.81 2.61
CA GLU A 102 2.13 -0.75 2.70
C GLU A 102 1.44 -1.85 1.91
N THR A 103 2.04 -2.28 0.79
CA THR A 103 1.54 -3.38 -0.03
C THR A 103 1.51 -4.71 0.74
N VAL A 104 2.57 -5.03 1.48
CA VAL A 104 2.58 -6.25 2.32
C VAL A 104 1.43 -6.22 3.32
N VAL A 105 1.27 -5.12 4.06
CA VAL A 105 0.21 -5.01 5.08
C VAL A 105 -1.18 -5.02 4.45
N GLY A 106 -1.36 -4.29 3.37
CA GLY A 106 -2.65 -4.19 2.68
C GLY A 106 -3.11 -5.51 2.09
N PHE A 107 -2.21 -6.28 1.47
CA PHE A 107 -2.57 -7.60 0.96
C PHE A 107 -2.83 -8.62 2.07
N LEU A 108 -2.09 -8.60 3.17
CA LEU A 108 -2.41 -9.41 4.35
C LEU A 108 -3.78 -9.05 4.94
N ASN A 109 -4.12 -7.76 4.95
CA ASN A 109 -5.44 -7.29 5.38
C ASN A 109 -6.54 -7.77 4.44
N ALA A 110 -6.39 -7.60 3.13
CA ALA A 110 -7.33 -8.06 2.12
C ALA A 110 -7.54 -9.58 2.19
N ALA A 111 -6.47 -10.36 2.38
CA ALA A 111 -6.55 -11.81 2.59
C ALA A 111 -7.41 -12.17 3.80
N SER A 112 -7.25 -11.44 4.90
CA SER A 112 -8.04 -11.63 6.12
C SER A 112 -9.52 -11.31 5.90
N LYS A 113 -9.81 -10.21 5.22
CA LYS A 113 -11.19 -9.79 4.89
C LYS A 113 -11.90 -10.73 3.92
N CYS A 114 -11.19 -11.25 2.92
CA CYS A 114 -11.74 -12.26 2.00
C CYS A 114 -11.85 -13.66 2.63
N GLY A 115 -11.21 -13.89 3.78
CA GLY A 115 -11.05 -15.21 4.40
C GLY A 115 -9.81 -15.92 3.85
N LYS A 116 -8.81 -16.12 4.72
CA LYS A 116 -7.49 -16.68 4.35
C LYS A 116 -7.54 -18.03 3.63
N SER A 117 -8.60 -18.83 3.82
CA SER A 117 -8.78 -20.14 3.17
C SER A 117 -9.50 -20.10 1.82
N THR A 118 -10.05 -18.96 1.42
CA THR A 118 -10.71 -18.79 0.12
C THR A 118 -9.68 -18.64 -1.01
N ILE A 119 -10.11 -18.84 -2.25
CA ILE A 119 -9.27 -18.61 -3.44
C ILE A 119 -8.77 -17.17 -3.47
N GLU A 120 -9.66 -16.21 -3.20
CA GLU A 120 -9.31 -14.78 -3.19
C GLU A 120 -8.37 -14.43 -2.05
N GLY A 121 -8.60 -14.96 -0.85
CA GLY A 121 -7.68 -14.77 0.28
C GLY A 121 -6.30 -15.36 0.02
N GLN A 122 -6.22 -16.54 -0.58
CA GLN A 122 -4.95 -17.16 -0.96
C GLN A 122 -4.19 -16.37 -2.05
N LYS A 123 -4.92 -15.73 -2.97
CA LYS A 123 -4.32 -14.82 -3.96
C LYS A 123 -3.56 -13.68 -3.28
N TYR A 124 -4.19 -13.01 -2.32
CA TYR A 124 -3.56 -11.91 -1.59
C TYR A 124 -2.43 -12.38 -0.65
N LEU A 125 -2.55 -13.54 -0.02
CA LEU A 125 -1.43 -14.10 0.76
C LEU A 125 -0.19 -14.33 -0.10
N LYS A 126 -0.36 -14.93 -1.28
CA LYS A 126 0.75 -15.14 -2.22
C LYS A 126 1.35 -13.82 -2.71
N ALA A 127 0.52 -12.81 -2.92
CA ALA A 127 0.99 -11.48 -3.31
C ALA A 127 1.80 -10.81 -2.19
N ALA A 128 1.35 -10.90 -0.94
CA ALA A 128 2.09 -10.39 0.21
C ALA A 128 3.44 -11.10 0.39
N ASP A 129 3.48 -12.43 0.22
CA ASP A 129 4.71 -13.20 0.27
C ASP A 129 5.68 -12.80 -0.85
N ALA A 130 5.19 -12.65 -2.09
CA ALA A 130 6.01 -12.25 -3.23
C ALA A 130 6.60 -10.84 -3.03
N GLU A 131 5.79 -9.90 -2.55
CA GLU A 131 6.23 -8.54 -2.21
C GLU A 131 7.30 -8.55 -1.10
N TRP A 132 7.11 -9.37 -0.07
CA TRP A 132 8.09 -9.51 1.00
C TRP A 132 9.42 -10.13 0.51
N GLU A 133 9.37 -11.13 -0.39
CA GLU A 133 10.58 -11.67 -1.01
C GLU A 133 11.31 -10.61 -1.87
N PHE A 134 10.57 -9.78 -2.60
CA PHE A 134 11.14 -8.66 -3.35
C PHE A 134 11.81 -7.64 -2.42
N ILE A 135 11.14 -7.24 -1.34
CA ILE A 135 11.71 -6.33 -0.34
C ILE A 135 13.02 -6.87 0.23
N LYS A 136 13.02 -8.12 0.70
CA LYS A 136 14.22 -8.75 1.28
C LYS A 136 15.39 -8.78 0.33
N LYS A 137 15.11 -9.03 -0.94
CA LYS A 137 16.15 -9.21 -1.95
C LYS A 137 16.70 -7.90 -2.51
N TYR A 138 15.85 -6.89 -2.68
CA TYR A 138 16.19 -5.73 -3.48
C TYR A 138 16.04 -4.39 -2.75
N VAL A 139 15.06 -4.26 -1.85
CA VAL A 139 14.76 -2.97 -1.19
C VAL A 139 15.59 -2.75 0.06
N ILE A 140 15.86 -3.82 0.83
CA ILE A 140 16.78 -3.76 1.97
C ILE A 140 18.19 -3.51 1.46
N ASP A 141 18.89 -2.54 2.07
CA ASP A 141 20.28 -2.23 1.71
C ASP A 141 21.24 -3.29 2.25
N HIS A 142 21.81 -4.07 1.34
CA HIS A 142 22.74 -5.17 1.65
C HIS A 142 24.21 -4.78 1.48
N ARG A 143 24.55 -3.49 1.28
CA ARG A 143 25.94 -3.06 1.14
C ARG A 143 26.74 -3.34 2.42
N ASP A 144 28.04 -3.65 2.26
CA ASP A 144 28.95 -3.91 3.36
C ASP A 144 29.02 -2.73 4.35
N GLY A 145 29.17 -3.02 5.64
CA GLY A 145 29.21 -2.02 6.70
C GLY A 145 27.87 -1.75 7.41
N TYR A 146 26.79 -2.34 6.95
CA TYR A 146 25.47 -2.25 7.57
C TYR A 146 25.08 -3.60 8.21
N GLU A 147 25.83 -4.05 9.21
CA GLU A 147 25.68 -5.41 9.75
C GLU A 147 24.44 -5.64 10.61
N ALA A 148 23.89 -4.61 11.23
CA ALA A 148 22.70 -4.73 12.07
C ALA A 148 21.71 -3.61 11.80
N GLY A 149 20.43 -3.95 11.63
CA GLY A 149 19.38 -2.97 11.45
C GLY A 149 19.47 -2.22 10.13
N ARG A 150 19.71 -2.94 9.06
CA ARG A 150 19.82 -2.38 7.71
C ARG A 150 18.57 -1.60 7.35
N GLU A 151 18.75 -0.36 6.91
CA GLU A 151 17.67 0.46 6.36
C GLU A 151 17.41 0.03 4.90
N TRP A 152 16.33 0.51 4.34
CA TRP A 152 15.93 0.23 2.96
C TRP A 152 16.43 1.32 2.02
N TYR A 153 16.67 0.98 0.74
CA TYR A 153 16.85 2.00 -0.29
C TYR A 153 15.60 2.88 -0.39
N TRP A 154 15.75 4.11 -0.83
CA TRP A 154 14.64 5.03 -1.08
C TRP A 154 13.69 4.47 -2.14
N LEU A 155 14.29 3.99 -3.23
CA LEU A 155 13.58 3.29 -4.28
C LEU A 155 14.55 2.36 -5.04
N VAL A 156 13.98 1.38 -5.69
CA VAL A 156 14.64 0.55 -6.69
C VAL A 156 13.82 0.59 -7.98
N ASN A 157 14.42 0.26 -9.13
CA ASN A 157 13.62 0.09 -10.33
C ASN A 157 12.85 -1.26 -10.33
N GLU A 158 12.06 -1.52 -11.34
CA GLU A 158 11.28 -2.77 -11.48
C GLU A 158 12.15 -4.04 -11.52
N ASP A 159 13.42 -3.95 -11.97
CA ASP A 159 14.39 -5.06 -11.95
C ASP A 159 15.11 -5.22 -10.59
N GLY A 160 14.80 -4.38 -9.60
CA GLY A 160 15.43 -4.38 -8.28
C GLY A 160 16.78 -3.65 -8.21
N ARG A 161 17.15 -2.82 -9.19
CA ARG A 161 18.37 -2.01 -9.14
C ARG A 161 18.15 -0.78 -8.26
N PRO A 162 18.93 -0.59 -7.18
CA PRO A 162 18.75 0.53 -6.28
C PRO A 162 19.28 1.84 -6.87
N TYR A 163 18.59 2.93 -6.52
CA TYR A 163 19.08 4.30 -6.71
C TYR A 163 19.85 4.69 -5.44
N THR A 164 21.18 4.78 -5.56
CA THR A 164 22.09 4.97 -4.43
C THR A 164 22.51 6.43 -4.21
N ASP A 165 22.05 7.34 -5.04
CA ASP A 165 22.29 8.77 -4.96
C ASP A 165 21.37 9.49 -3.95
N ARG A 166 20.38 8.80 -3.43
CA ARG A 166 19.47 9.33 -2.41
C ARG A 166 19.95 8.96 -1.00
N PRO A 167 19.72 9.84 -0.02
CA PRO A 167 20.05 9.54 1.37
C PRO A 167 19.19 8.38 1.89
N ILE A 168 19.78 7.58 2.78
CA ILE A 168 19.07 6.47 3.44
C ILE A 168 17.95 6.98 4.35
N VAL A 169 18.15 8.13 4.99
CA VAL A 169 17.19 8.79 5.89
C VAL A 169 17.12 10.26 5.51
N GLU A 170 15.90 10.78 5.43
CA GLU A 170 15.62 12.19 5.20
C GLU A 170 14.22 12.54 5.80
N PRO A 171 13.78 13.80 5.78
CA PRO A 171 12.49 14.19 6.39
C PRO A 171 11.28 13.39 5.92
N TRP A 172 11.28 12.90 4.68
CA TRP A 172 10.20 12.08 4.12
C TRP A 172 10.45 10.58 4.23
N LYS A 173 11.71 10.17 4.39
CA LYS A 173 12.07 8.77 4.55
C LYS A 173 12.67 8.53 5.92
N CYS A 174 11.83 8.06 6.82
CA CYS A 174 12.20 7.58 8.15
C CYS A 174 11.67 6.15 8.33
N PRO A 175 12.04 5.42 9.38
CA PRO A 175 11.61 4.03 9.61
C PRO A 175 10.13 3.91 10.04
N TYR A 176 9.27 4.80 9.56
CA TYR A 176 7.84 4.79 9.90
C TYR A 176 7.09 3.67 9.20
N HIS A 177 7.10 3.66 7.86
CA HIS A 177 6.34 2.67 7.09
C HIS A 177 6.90 1.25 7.24
N ASN A 178 8.21 1.07 7.07
CA ASN A 178 8.85 -0.24 7.22
C ASN A 178 8.78 -0.77 8.67
N GLY A 179 8.98 0.08 9.68
CA GLY A 179 8.82 -0.29 11.08
C GLY A 179 7.37 -0.66 11.42
N ARG A 180 6.40 0.13 10.93
CA ARG A 180 4.97 -0.16 11.09
C ARG A 180 4.60 -1.47 10.40
N MET A 181 5.08 -1.70 9.17
CA MET A 181 4.87 -2.96 8.46
C MET A 181 5.34 -4.15 9.31
N CYS A 182 6.56 -4.13 9.84
CA CYS A 182 7.07 -5.21 10.68
C CYS A 182 6.16 -5.49 11.88
N MET A 183 5.73 -4.43 12.58
CA MET A 183 4.80 -4.57 13.73
C MET A 183 3.44 -5.13 13.31
N GLU A 184 2.90 -4.70 12.17
CA GLU A 184 1.61 -5.14 11.68
C GLU A 184 1.66 -6.60 11.16
N VAL A 185 2.74 -7.00 10.51
CA VAL A 185 2.96 -8.40 10.10
C VAL A 185 3.01 -9.32 11.31
N MET A 186 3.79 -8.95 12.36
CA MET A 186 3.88 -9.74 13.60
C MET A 186 2.54 -9.93 14.32
N LYS A 187 1.57 -9.02 14.13
CA LYS A 187 0.23 -9.15 14.72
C LYS A 187 -0.70 -10.04 13.88
N ARG A 188 -0.42 -10.20 12.59
CA ARG A 188 -1.29 -10.92 11.63
C ARG A 188 -0.84 -12.35 11.35
N CYS A 189 0.41 -12.67 11.63
CA CYS A 189 1.02 -14.00 11.57
C CYS A 189 1.11 -14.60 12.96
#